data_4d6d0cd48cf44d549243e88855382c73
#
_entry.id   4d6d0cd48cf44d549243e88855382c73
#
_cell.length_a   1.000
_cell.length_b   1.000
_cell.length_c   1.000
_cell.angle_alpha   90.00
_cell.angle_beta   90.00
_cell.angle_gamma   90.00
#
_symmetry.space_group_name_H-M   'P 1'
#
loop_
_entity.id
_entity.type
_entity.pdbx_description
1 polymer ?
#
loop_
_entity_poly.entity_id
_entity_poly.type
_entity_poly.pdbx_seq_one_letter_code
_entity_poly.pdbx_strand_id
1 'polypeptide(L)'
;MKKRVLSFLFIITLFSLTVVSASAVVNDTLKVGIRWGDTALEAANLENAVGSGYEFGYYDEDREFVYLDETDKTTITMQASGSGNGVTVTETRSGEVLFQFRDNGYCLGIRPMGRHTETWCKGYKYPGGFEYRPNADGTLTVINVVDIEDYVKGVVPYEMDKDWPLAALETQAVCART
;
A
#
# COMPACT_ATOMS: atom_id res chain seq x y z
N MET A 1 -1.14 49.83 -64.49
CA MET A 1 -0.39 48.63 -64.00
C MET A 1 -0.61 48.55 -62.53
N LYS A 2 -1.50 47.64 -62.07
CA LYS A 2 -1.82 47.48 -60.66
C LYS A 2 -0.80 46.52 -60.06
N LYS A 3 0.02 47.04 -59.14
CA LYS A 3 0.92 46.19 -58.29
C LYS A 3 0.07 45.42 -57.33
N ARG A 4 -0.01 44.14 -57.54
CA ARG A 4 -0.59 43.21 -56.50
C ARG A 4 0.46 43.04 -55.43
N VAL A 5 0.22 43.72 -54.32
CA VAL A 5 0.92 43.45 -53.04
C VAL A 5 0.37 42.14 -52.56
N LEU A 6 1.17 41.09 -52.73
CA LEU A 6 0.89 39.77 -52.15
C LEU A 6 1.19 39.88 -50.67
N SER A 7 0.14 40.14 -49.90
CA SER A 7 0.22 40.11 -48.46
C SER A 7 0.39 38.64 -48.05
N PHE A 8 1.63 38.26 -47.80
CA PHE A 8 1.92 37.01 -47.11
C PHE A 8 1.41 37.17 -45.68
N LEU A 9 0.15 36.76 -45.47
CA LEU A 9 -0.37 36.53 -44.16
C LEU A 9 0.39 35.33 -43.58
N PHE A 10 1.46 35.61 -42.86
CA PHE A 10 2.13 34.67 -42.02
C PHE A 10 1.13 34.30 -40.94
N ILE A 11 0.30 33.27 -41.20
CA ILE A 11 -0.45 32.60 -40.16
C ILE A 11 0.59 31.87 -39.33
N ILE A 12 1.11 32.60 -38.36
CA ILE A 12 1.76 31.99 -37.23
C ILE A 12 0.63 31.26 -36.50
N THR A 13 0.37 30.04 -36.91
CA THR A 13 -0.30 29.07 -36.06
C THR A 13 0.58 28.94 -34.83
N LEU A 14 0.23 29.71 -33.82
CA LEU A 14 0.73 29.55 -32.46
C LEU A 14 0.30 28.14 -32.04
N PHE A 15 1.11 27.16 -32.42
CA PHE A 15 1.04 25.84 -31.86
C PHE A 15 1.43 26.06 -30.40
N SER A 16 0.40 26.37 -29.57
CA SER A 16 0.56 26.31 -28.12
C SER A 16 0.94 24.88 -27.84
N LEU A 17 2.24 24.62 -27.71
CA LEU A 17 2.75 23.45 -27.06
C LEU A 17 2.21 23.55 -25.63
N THR A 18 1.05 22.98 -25.41
CA THR A 18 0.66 22.61 -24.07
C THR A 18 1.68 21.55 -23.66
N VAL A 19 2.72 22.01 -22.96
CA VAL A 19 3.57 21.13 -22.19
C VAL A 19 2.64 20.51 -21.16
N VAL A 20 2.07 19.39 -21.51
CA VAL A 20 1.49 18.50 -20.50
C VAL A 20 2.68 18.09 -19.67
N SER A 21 2.91 18.80 -18.59
CA SER A 21 3.77 18.30 -17.53
C SER A 21 3.14 17.00 -17.10
N ALA A 22 3.64 15.88 -17.62
CA ALA A 22 3.42 14.60 -17.00
C ALA A 22 4.12 14.71 -15.64
N SER A 23 3.39 15.15 -14.62
CA SER A 23 3.77 14.89 -13.26
C SER A 23 3.74 13.37 -13.18
N ALA A 24 4.91 12.74 -13.21
CA ALA A 24 5.02 11.39 -12.74
C ALA A 24 4.48 11.46 -11.32
N VAL A 25 3.34 10.85 -11.07
CA VAL A 25 2.88 10.60 -9.71
C VAL A 25 3.97 9.70 -9.15
N VAL A 26 4.86 10.28 -8.35
CA VAL A 26 5.84 9.53 -7.59
C VAL A 26 5.01 8.84 -6.53
N ASN A 27 4.66 7.60 -6.80
CA ASN A 27 4.00 6.77 -5.82
C ASN A 27 5.05 6.42 -4.76
N ASP A 28 5.07 7.17 -3.67
CA ASP A 28 5.97 6.94 -2.54
C ASP A 28 5.57 5.68 -1.74
N THR A 29 4.46 5.03 -2.14
CA THR A 29 3.90 3.85 -1.49
C THR A 29 4.15 2.58 -2.30
N LEU A 30 4.68 1.55 -1.65
CA LEU A 30 4.92 0.23 -2.21
C LEU A 30 3.89 -0.78 -1.71
N LYS A 31 3.56 -1.77 -2.56
CA LYS A 31 2.80 -2.97 -2.20
C LYS A 31 3.73 -4.18 -2.20
N VAL A 32 4.06 -4.70 -1.02
CA VAL A 32 5.01 -5.80 -0.82
C VAL A 32 4.24 -7.05 -0.39
N GLY A 33 4.23 -8.08 -1.23
CA GLY A 33 3.64 -9.38 -0.88
C GLY A 33 4.44 -10.05 0.24
N ILE A 34 3.81 -10.33 1.37
CA ILE A 34 4.48 -10.99 2.52
C ILE A 34 3.99 -12.42 2.75
N ARG A 35 2.80 -12.76 2.26
CA ARG A 35 2.27 -14.14 2.26
C ARG A 35 1.41 -14.35 1.00
N TRP A 36 1.76 -15.31 0.17
CA TRP A 36 1.03 -15.66 -1.07
C TRP A 36 1.34 -17.10 -1.52
N GLY A 37 0.56 -17.62 -2.45
CA GLY A 37 0.74 -18.99 -2.96
C GLY A 37 0.72 -20.00 -1.83
N ASP A 38 1.71 -20.89 -1.78
CA ASP A 38 1.84 -21.93 -0.75
C ASP A 38 2.05 -21.38 0.67
N THR A 39 2.35 -20.09 0.81
CA THR A 39 2.50 -19.40 2.10
C THR A 39 1.28 -18.56 2.49
N ALA A 40 0.23 -18.54 1.66
CA ALA A 40 -1.03 -17.86 1.96
C ALA A 40 -1.63 -18.39 3.29
N LEU A 41 -2.42 -17.57 3.95
CA LEU A 41 -2.87 -17.84 5.32
C LEU A 41 -4.37 -18.14 5.36
N GLU A 42 -4.79 -19.17 6.09
CA GLU A 42 -6.20 -19.41 6.42
C GLU A 42 -6.76 -18.28 7.32
N ALA A 43 -5.90 -17.76 8.20
CA ALA A 43 -6.19 -16.62 9.07
C ALA A 43 -4.94 -15.77 9.27
N ALA A 44 -5.08 -14.45 9.16
CA ALA A 44 -4.02 -13.48 9.38
C ALA A 44 -4.33 -12.66 10.63
N ASN A 45 -3.38 -12.56 11.55
CA ASN A 45 -3.52 -11.77 12.76
C ASN A 45 -2.67 -10.52 12.67
N LEU A 46 -3.21 -9.40 13.15
CA LEU A 46 -2.46 -8.17 13.41
C LEU A 46 -2.54 -7.80 14.89
N GLU A 47 -1.44 -7.27 15.39
CA GLU A 47 -1.36 -6.67 16.72
C GLU A 47 -0.72 -5.28 16.59
N ASN A 48 -1.44 -4.25 17.00
CA ASN A 48 -0.94 -2.87 17.09
C ASN A 48 -0.48 -2.61 18.53
N ALA A 49 0.79 -2.94 18.82
CA ALA A 49 1.30 -3.02 20.18
C ALA A 49 1.35 -1.68 20.93
N VAL A 50 1.47 -0.57 20.19
CA VAL A 50 1.62 0.79 20.78
C VAL A 50 0.61 1.81 20.23
N GLY A 51 -0.30 1.36 19.37
CA GLY A 51 -1.33 2.22 18.77
C GLY A 51 -2.67 2.12 19.48
N SER A 52 -3.68 2.67 18.85
CA SER A 52 -5.03 2.83 19.40
C SER A 52 -6.11 2.05 18.64
N GLY A 53 -5.73 1.10 17.78
CA GLY A 53 -6.66 0.30 16.98
C GLY A 53 -6.34 0.35 15.49
N TYR A 54 -7.38 0.21 14.65
CA TYR A 54 -7.24 0.12 13.20
C TYR A 54 -8.35 0.85 12.47
N GLU A 55 -8.00 1.44 11.34
CA GLU A 55 -8.93 1.88 10.30
C GLU A 55 -9.12 0.75 9.27
N PHE A 56 -10.35 0.56 8.81
CA PHE A 56 -10.74 -0.35 7.75
C PHE A 56 -11.12 0.43 6.49
N GLY A 57 -10.73 -0.09 5.34
CA GLY A 57 -11.00 0.55 4.07
C GLY A 57 -10.44 -0.25 2.90
N TYR A 58 -9.95 0.43 1.92
CA TYR A 58 -9.20 -0.16 0.79
C TYR A 58 -8.21 0.88 0.23
N TYR A 59 -7.23 0.41 -0.53
CA TYR A 59 -6.35 1.30 -1.29
C TYR A 59 -6.83 1.34 -2.73
N ASP A 60 -7.06 2.54 -3.25
CA ASP A 60 -7.51 2.77 -4.61
C ASP A 60 -6.40 2.57 -5.65
N GLU A 61 -6.66 2.97 -6.91
CA GLU A 61 -5.71 2.84 -8.02
C GLU A 61 -4.47 3.72 -7.83
N ASP A 62 -4.61 4.86 -7.14
CA ASP A 62 -3.53 5.78 -6.79
C ASP A 62 -2.80 5.36 -5.52
N ARG A 63 -3.20 4.23 -4.89
CA ARG A 63 -2.73 3.70 -3.60
C ARG A 63 -3.06 4.59 -2.41
N GLU A 64 -4.03 5.48 -2.56
CA GLU A 64 -4.57 6.26 -1.46
C GLU A 64 -5.56 5.41 -0.65
N PHE A 65 -5.52 5.59 0.68
CA PHE A 65 -6.40 4.83 1.56
C PHE A 65 -7.79 5.46 1.63
N VAL A 66 -8.80 4.72 1.19
CA VAL A 66 -10.20 5.10 1.29
C VAL A 66 -10.78 4.50 2.57
N TYR A 67 -11.08 5.35 3.53
CA TYR A 67 -11.64 5.00 4.84
C TYR A 67 -13.10 4.53 4.73
N LEU A 68 -13.45 3.49 5.46
CA LEU A 68 -14.82 2.98 5.59
C LEU A 68 -15.30 2.91 7.03
N ASP A 69 -14.46 2.42 7.97
CA ASP A 69 -14.80 2.21 9.37
C ASP A 69 -13.54 2.10 10.23
N GLU A 70 -13.68 2.01 11.57
CA GLU A 70 -12.56 1.88 12.48
C GLU A 70 -12.90 1.05 13.72
N THR A 71 -11.88 0.63 14.45
CA THR A 71 -12.02 -0.06 15.74
C THR A 71 -10.92 0.38 16.71
N ASP A 72 -11.22 0.39 18.00
CA ASP A 72 -10.27 0.57 19.10
C ASP A 72 -9.55 -0.71 19.50
N LYS A 73 -9.91 -1.86 18.93
CA LYS A 73 -9.28 -3.14 19.20
C LYS A 73 -7.87 -3.17 18.60
N THR A 74 -6.90 -3.53 19.42
CA THR A 74 -5.49 -3.59 19.03
C THR A 74 -5.03 -4.96 18.54
N THR A 75 -5.87 -5.98 18.68
CA THR A 75 -5.60 -7.34 18.17
C THR A 75 -6.78 -7.83 17.34
N ILE A 76 -6.52 -8.06 16.06
CA ILE A 76 -7.56 -8.43 15.08
C ILE A 76 -7.14 -9.63 14.25
N THR A 77 -8.12 -10.40 13.79
CA THR A 77 -7.92 -11.56 12.91
C THR A 77 -8.75 -11.40 11.67
N MET A 78 -8.13 -11.57 10.50
CA MET A 78 -8.75 -11.56 9.19
C MET A 78 -8.87 -12.97 8.65
N GLN A 79 -10.04 -13.31 8.10
CA GLN A 79 -10.31 -14.57 7.42
C GLN A 79 -11.09 -14.31 6.14
N ALA A 80 -10.86 -15.13 5.11
CA ALA A 80 -11.70 -15.09 3.91
C ALA A 80 -13.14 -15.46 4.28
N SER A 81 -14.11 -14.70 3.76
CA SER A 81 -15.53 -15.06 3.91
C SER A 81 -15.84 -16.34 3.16
N GLY A 82 -16.70 -17.19 3.72
CA GLY A 82 -17.00 -18.52 3.19
C GLY A 82 -17.52 -18.59 1.75
N SER A 83 -17.84 -17.43 1.15
CA SER A 83 -18.21 -17.29 -0.27
C SER A 83 -16.99 -16.95 -1.18
N GLY A 84 -15.79 -16.77 -0.62
CA GLY A 84 -14.59 -16.38 -1.36
C GLY A 84 -14.56 -14.91 -1.83
N ASN A 85 -15.63 -14.14 -1.59
CA ASN A 85 -15.80 -12.79 -2.13
C ASN A 85 -15.71 -11.70 -1.06
N GLY A 86 -14.84 -11.87 -0.07
CA GLY A 86 -14.68 -10.87 0.96
C GLY A 86 -13.79 -11.33 2.11
N VAL A 87 -13.65 -10.47 3.10
CA VAL A 87 -12.85 -10.71 4.31
C VAL A 87 -13.67 -10.33 5.53
N THR A 88 -13.72 -11.21 6.52
CA THR A 88 -14.28 -10.93 7.84
C THR A 88 -13.15 -10.60 8.81
N VAL A 89 -13.31 -9.51 9.54
CA VAL A 89 -12.39 -9.07 10.59
C VAL A 89 -13.06 -9.31 11.94
N THR A 90 -12.35 -9.99 12.82
CA THR A 90 -12.81 -10.27 14.19
C THR A 90 -11.81 -9.78 15.22
N GLU A 91 -12.27 -9.47 16.41
CA GLU A 91 -11.38 -9.31 17.57
C GLU A 91 -10.79 -10.67 17.94
N THR A 92 -9.47 -10.73 18.08
CA THR A 92 -8.75 -12.01 18.18
C THR A 92 -9.12 -12.83 19.42
N ARG A 93 -9.45 -12.19 20.53
CA ARG A 93 -9.71 -12.87 21.80
C ARG A 93 -11.16 -13.30 21.96
N SER A 94 -12.10 -12.39 21.64
CA SER A 94 -13.54 -12.63 21.82
C SER A 94 -14.18 -13.35 20.62
N GLY A 95 -13.59 -13.23 19.44
CA GLY A 95 -14.19 -13.65 18.16
C GLY A 95 -15.32 -12.73 17.70
N GLU A 96 -15.51 -11.57 18.34
CA GLU A 96 -16.50 -10.57 17.93
C GLU A 96 -16.21 -10.10 16.51
N VAL A 97 -17.23 -10.09 15.66
CA VAL A 97 -17.11 -9.54 14.31
C VAL A 97 -17.06 -8.02 14.39
N LEU A 98 -15.93 -7.44 13.96
CA LEU A 98 -15.70 -5.99 13.96
C LEU A 98 -16.09 -5.38 12.62
N PHE A 99 -15.72 -6.04 11.51
CA PHE A 99 -15.95 -5.52 10.18
C PHE A 99 -16.10 -6.65 9.16
N GLN A 100 -16.91 -6.43 8.11
CA GLN A 100 -17.05 -7.33 6.99
C GLN A 100 -16.85 -6.57 5.69
N PHE A 101 -15.75 -6.86 5.02
CA PHE A 101 -15.45 -6.31 3.71
C PHE A 101 -16.00 -7.24 2.62
N ARG A 102 -16.75 -6.68 1.67
CA ARG A 102 -17.20 -7.40 0.48
C ARG A 102 -16.40 -6.92 -0.72
N ASP A 103 -16.04 -7.84 -1.58
CA ASP A 103 -15.36 -7.53 -2.83
C ASP A 103 -16.21 -6.58 -3.67
N ASN A 104 -15.64 -5.43 -3.96
CA ASN A 104 -16.17 -4.37 -4.80
C ASN A 104 -15.17 -3.98 -5.90
N GLY A 105 -14.25 -4.89 -6.22
CA GLY A 105 -13.12 -4.66 -7.12
C GLY A 105 -11.82 -4.27 -6.40
N TYR A 106 -11.89 -4.06 -5.07
CA TYR A 106 -10.73 -3.76 -4.22
C TYR A 106 -10.53 -4.84 -3.16
N CYS A 107 -9.35 -4.86 -2.55
CA CYS A 107 -9.03 -5.71 -1.42
C CYS A 107 -9.24 -4.96 -0.10
N LEU A 108 -9.57 -5.69 0.98
CA LEU A 108 -9.61 -5.09 2.31
C LEU A 108 -8.26 -4.45 2.63
N GLY A 109 -8.27 -3.14 2.88
CA GLY A 109 -7.16 -2.37 3.41
C GLY A 109 -7.32 -2.18 4.92
N ILE A 110 -6.23 -2.33 5.67
CA ILE A 110 -6.19 -2.08 7.12
C ILE A 110 -5.00 -1.17 7.41
N ARG A 111 -5.26 -0.08 8.13
CA ARG A 111 -4.23 0.86 8.54
C ARG A 111 -4.22 0.98 10.07
N PRO A 112 -3.05 0.83 10.73
CA PRO A 112 -2.97 0.98 12.18
C PRO A 112 -3.14 2.44 12.59
N MET A 113 -3.89 2.69 13.65
CA MET A 113 -4.08 4.02 14.25
C MET A 113 -3.04 4.29 15.33
N GLY A 114 -2.56 5.54 15.39
CA GLY A 114 -1.61 6.01 16.40
C GLY A 114 -0.46 6.82 15.80
N ARG A 115 0.27 7.56 16.64
CA ARG A 115 1.41 8.38 16.20
C ARG A 115 2.65 7.55 15.86
N HIS A 116 2.83 6.45 16.62
CA HIS A 116 3.93 5.51 16.43
C HIS A 116 3.30 4.12 16.49
N THR A 117 3.08 3.52 15.35
CA THR A 117 2.46 2.21 15.26
C THR A 117 3.54 1.14 15.11
N GLU A 118 3.42 0.06 15.87
CA GLU A 118 4.21 -1.15 15.71
C GLU A 118 3.25 -2.30 15.43
N THR A 119 3.08 -2.62 14.17
CA THR A 119 2.16 -3.69 13.78
C THR A 119 2.90 -5.00 13.61
N TRP A 120 2.50 -5.99 14.41
CA TRP A 120 3.01 -7.36 14.33
C TRP A 120 2.14 -8.21 13.42
N CYS A 121 2.79 -8.88 12.49
CA CYS A 121 2.19 -9.90 11.65
C CYS A 121 3.08 -11.13 11.62
N LYS A 122 2.58 -12.27 12.13
CA LYS A 122 3.33 -13.55 12.17
C LYS A 122 4.74 -13.44 12.77
N GLY A 123 4.88 -12.66 13.84
CA GLY A 123 6.12 -12.55 14.61
C GLY A 123 7.13 -11.52 14.06
N TYR A 124 6.75 -10.78 13.03
CA TYR A 124 7.57 -9.69 12.46
C TYR A 124 6.82 -8.37 12.57
N LYS A 125 7.58 -7.29 12.77
CA LYS A 125 7.07 -5.92 12.74
C LYS A 125 7.11 -5.37 11.34
N TYR A 126 6.03 -4.72 10.95
CA TYR A 126 5.92 -4.05 9.64
C TYR A 126 5.46 -2.60 9.84
N PRO A 127 6.10 -1.62 9.18
CA PRO A 127 5.54 -0.28 9.04
C PRO A 127 4.40 -0.27 8.04
N GLY A 128 3.57 0.79 8.08
CA GLY A 128 2.49 1.03 7.15
C GLY A 128 1.25 0.18 7.41
N GLY A 129 0.47 -0.01 6.36
CA GLY A 129 -0.78 -0.74 6.38
C GLY A 129 -0.69 -2.11 5.69
N PHE A 130 -1.86 -2.73 5.52
CA PHE A 130 -1.95 -4.06 4.91
C PHE A 130 -3.14 -4.14 3.96
N GLU A 131 -3.00 -4.96 2.92
CA GLU A 131 -4.12 -5.44 2.11
C GLU A 131 -4.27 -6.94 2.27
N TYR A 132 -5.53 -7.38 2.30
CA TYR A 132 -5.92 -8.78 2.37
C TYR A 132 -6.75 -9.15 1.15
N ARG A 133 -6.18 -10.03 0.32
CA ARG A 133 -6.86 -10.54 -0.88
C ARG A 133 -7.34 -11.97 -0.60
N PRO A 134 -8.65 -12.23 -0.62
CA PRO A 134 -9.15 -13.59 -0.51
C PRO A 134 -8.79 -14.40 -1.77
N ASN A 135 -8.33 -15.62 -1.57
CA ASN A 135 -8.04 -16.59 -2.63
C ASN A 135 -9.23 -17.55 -2.80
N ALA A 136 -9.32 -18.21 -3.96
CA ALA A 136 -10.41 -19.14 -4.26
C ALA A 136 -10.44 -20.38 -3.36
N ASP A 137 -9.32 -20.72 -2.74
CA ASP A 137 -9.18 -21.83 -1.79
C ASP A 137 -9.55 -21.46 -0.33
N GLY A 138 -10.01 -20.22 -0.11
CA GLY A 138 -10.37 -19.72 1.22
C GLY A 138 -9.20 -19.18 2.05
N THR A 139 -7.99 -19.15 1.49
CA THR A 139 -6.84 -18.51 2.12
C THR A 139 -6.78 -17.01 1.81
N LEU A 140 -5.87 -16.31 2.48
CA LEU A 140 -5.59 -14.89 2.28
C LEU A 140 -4.17 -14.67 1.77
N THR A 141 -4.03 -13.95 0.68
CA THR A 141 -2.80 -13.27 0.32
C THR A 141 -2.69 -12.01 1.16
N VAL A 142 -1.53 -11.81 1.81
CA VAL A 142 -1.25 -10.65 2.67
C VAL A 142 -0.20 -9.78 2.02
N ILE A 143 -0.52 -8.51 1.85
CA ILE A 143 0.33 -7.51 1.21
C ILE A 143 0.55 -6.38 2.21
N ASN A 144 1.80 -6.01 2.45
CA ASN A 144 2.13 -4.81 3.22
C ASN A 144 2.12 -3.60 2.29
N VAL A 145 1.44 -2.54 2.70
CA VAL A 145 1.36 -1.25 1.99
C VAL A 145 2.16 -0.25 2.80
N VAL A 146 3.30 0.17 2.26
CA VAL A 146 4.34 0.86 3.03
C VAL A 146 4.94 2.01 2.23
N ASP A 147 5.28 3.10 2.91
CA ASP A 147 6.10 4.18 2.35
C ASP A 147 7.46 3.64 1.91
N ILE A 148 7.98 4.12 0.76
CA ILE A 148 9.24 3.63 0.18
C ILE A 148 10.43 3.86 1.11
N GLU A 149 10.46 4.98 1.85
CA GLU A 149 11.54 5.27 2.78
C GLU A 149 11.49 4.36 4.02
N ASP A 150 10.29 4.06 4.51
CA ASP A 150 10.11 3.12 5.62
C ASP A 150 10.41 1.68 5.18
N TYR A 151 10.10 1.32 3.93
CA TYR A 151 10.53 0.06 3.35
C TYR A 151 12.05 -0.05 3.30
N VAL A 152 12.75 0.95 2.76
CA VAL A 152 14.22 0.97 2.67
C VAL A 152 14.87 0.89 4.06
N LYS A 153 14.34 1.64 5.05
CA LYS A 153 14.80 1.56 6.45
C LYS A 153 14.64 0.15 7.05
N GLY A 154 13.60 -0.57 6.64
CA GLY A 154 13.36 -1.95 7.08
C GLY A 154 14.26 -2.98 6.40
N VAL A 155 14.49 -2.82 5.09
CA VAL A 155 15.20 -3.83 4.26
C VAL A 155 16.72 -3.74 4.41
N VAL A 156 17.29 -2.54 4.38
CA VAL A 156 18.76 -2.36 4.39
C VAL A 156 19.43 -3.04 5.59
N PRO A 157 18.96 -2.85 6.85
CA PRO A 157 19.56 -3.53 8.00
C PRO A 157 19.36 -5.05 8.02
N TYR A 158 18.42 -5.57 7.24
CA TYR A 158 18.17 -7.00 7.15
C TYR A 158 19.10 -7.67 6.13
N GLU A 159 19.47 -6.96 5.07
CA GLU A 159 20.30 -7.45 3.98
C GLU A 159 21.81 -7.21 4.21
N MET A 160 22.14 -6.19 5.00
CA MET A 160 23.52 -5.79 5.24
C MET A 160 23.76 -5.53 6.73
N ASP A 161 24.95 -5.92 7.19
CA ASP A 161 25.38 -5.62 8.56
C ASP A 161 25.56 -4.10 8.73
N LYS A 162 25.03 -3.56 9.84
CA LYS A 162 25.12 -2.14 10.21
C LYS A 162 26.57 -1.62 10.33
N ASP A 163 27.53 -2.53 10.52
CA ASP A 163 28.95 -2.21 10.68
C ASP A 163 29.71 -2.13 9.33
N TRP A 164 29.00 -2.31 8.20
CA TRP A 164 29.57 -2.12 6.88
C TRP A 164 29.85 -0.64 6.58
N PRO A 165 30.83 -0.34 5.68
CA PRO A 165 31.10 1.04 5.27
C PRO A 165 29.84 1.76 4.80
N LEU A 166 29.68 3.04 5.19
CA LEU A 166 28.50 3.84 4.86
C LEU A 166 28.19 3.84 3.35
N ALA A 167 29.22 3.92 2.49
CA ALA A 167 29.04 3.88 1.03
C ALA A 167 28.39 2.56 0.54
N ALA A 168 28.63 1.44 1.22
CA ALA A 168 27.97 0.18 0.89
C ALA A 168 26.50 0.18 1.31
N LEU A 169 26.19 0.72 2.50
CA LEU A 169 24.81 0.88 2.98
C LEU A 169 24.01 1.85 2.10
N GLU A 170 24.61 2.95 1.66
CA GLU A 170 24.02 3.90 0.71
C GLU A 170 23.72 3.25 -0.63
N THR A 171 24.68 2.45 -1.14
CA THR A 171 24.47 1.70 -2.40
C THR A 171 23.33 0.71 -2.28
N GLN A 172 23.25 -0.05 -1.17
CA GLN A 172 22.15 -0.97 -0.92
C GLN A 172 20.81 -0.24 -0.81
N ALA A 173 20.76 0.92 -0.17
CA ALA A 173 19.55 1.73 -0.09
C ALA A 173 19.04 2.19 -1.47
N VAL A 174 19.96 2.54 -2.38
CA VAL A 174 19.63 2.86 -3.78
C VAL A 174 19.10 1.63 -4.50
N CYS A 175 19.74 0.46 -4.33
CA CYS A 175 19.28 -0.78 -4.96
C CYS A 175 17.90 -1.23 -4.44
N ALA A 176 17.63 -1.05 -3.15
CA ALA A 176 16.35 -1.41 -2.55
C ALA A 176 15.19 -0.50 -3.00
N ARG A 177 15.51 0.72 -3.47
CA ARG A 177 14.54 1.70 -3.96
C ARG A 177 14.19 1.51 -5.44
N THR A 178 15.01 0.80 -6.22
CA THR A 178 14.85 0.59 -7.67
C THR A 178 14.16 -0.71 -7.99
#